data_9fca4592b91a3c11d662a865d7028206
#
_entry.id   9fca4592b91a3c11d662a865d7028206
#
_cell.length_a   1.000
_cell.length_b   1.000
_cell.length_c   1.000
_cell.angle_alpha   90.00
_cell.angle_beta   90.00
_cell.angle_gamma   90.00
#
_symmetry.space_group_name_H-M   'P 1'
#
loop_
_entity.id
_entity.type
_entity.pdbx_description
1 polymer ?
#
loop_
_entity_poly.entity_id
_entity_poly.type
_entity_poly.pdbx_seq_one_letter_code
_entity_poly.pdbx_strand_id
1 'polypeptide(L)'
;MSTLFLVRHAQASFGTDDYDRLSLTGHKQAYVAGEYLHASAGSIDTIYSGTARRHRETADVIAKTVRTKDGKVPQLLIDERLNEVDAEGQFKHLVPILSKTDTALAALAEEAKTVSRSYQKVLARVFTHWQDLPADYAHLESWPTFSARVYSAIKDIARAAGSGTNTVVVSSGGSIATVTQHVVGLPKSGAYPLFEALINCSITRILHSGDRMSLSSFNDYSYLHSLGQMRNGEQLVTFR
;
A
#
# COMPACT_ATOMS: atom_id res chain seq x y z
N MET A 1 1.36 -8.78 22.98
CA MET A 1 1.86 -8.69 21.60
C MET A 1 0.96 -7.72 20.89
N SER A 2 1.52 -6.83 20.10
CA SER A 2 0.79 -5.78 19.38
C SER A 2 0.72 -6.09 17.90
N THR A 3 -0.25 -5.51 17.20
CA THR A 3 -0.46 -5.80 15.78
C THR A 3 -0.48 -4.49 14.98
N LEU A 4 0.29 -4.47 13.88
CA LEU A 4 0.14 -3.50 12.81
C LEU A 4 -0.66 -4.16 11.67
N PHE A 5 -1.74 -3.50 11.25
CA PHE A 5 -2.53 -3.83 10.08
C PHE A 5 -2.16 -2.87 8.96
N LEU A 6 -1.28 -3.30 8.07
CA LEU A 6 -0.91 -2.51 6.88
C LEU A 6 -1.99 -2.72 5.83
N VAL A 7 -2.69 -1.65 5.49
CA VAL A 7 -3.81 -1.66 4.54
C VAL A 7 -3.38 -0.94 3.28
N ARG A 8 -3.39 -1.64 2.13
CA ARG A 8 -3.24 -0.95 0.85
C ARG A 8 -4.47 -0.07 0.63
N HIS A 9 -4.26 1.17 0.20
CA HIS A 9 -5.37 2.07 -0.11
C HIS A 9 -6.42 1.40 -1.01
N ALA A 10 -7.66 1.80 -0.87
CA ALA A 10 -8.78 1.37 -1.69
C ALA A 10 -8.62 1.84 -3.14
N GLN A 11 -9.41 1.29 -4.05
CA GLN A 11 -9.34 1.62 -5.47
C GLN A 11 -9.48 3.14 -5.68
N ALA A 12 -8.47 3.72 -6.32
CA ALA A 12 -8.48 5.11 -6.78
C ALA A 12 -9.22 5.23 -8.13
N SER A 13 -9.57 6.47 -8.51
CA SER A 13 -10.34 6.78 -9.74
C SER A 13 -9.42 6.81 -10.97
N PHE A 14 -8.85 5.66 -11.34
CA PHE A 14 -7.93 5.54 -12.46
C PHE A 14 -8.57 6.00 -13.78
N GLY A 15 -7.82 6.77 -14.58
CA GLY A 15 -8.27 7.27 -15.87
C GLY A 15 -9.20 8.49 -15.80
N THR A 16 -9.30 9.15 -14.64
CA THR A 16 -10.00 10.45 -14.49
C THR A 16 -9.02 11.57 -14.17
N ASP A 17 -9.44 12.83 -14.39
CA ASP A 17 -8.62 14.01 -14.09
C ASP A 17 -8.25 14.12 -12.59
N ASP A 18 -9.04 13.53 -11.71
CA ASP A 18 -8.80 13.47 -10.26
C ASP A 18 -8.50 12.02 -9.82
N TYR A 19 -7.38 11.51 -10.33
CA TYR A 19 -6.92 10.13 -10.09
C TYR A 19 -6.81 9.78 -8.60
N ASP A 20 -6.32 10.70 -7.76
CA ASP A 20 -5.93 10.39 -6.38
C ASP A 20 -7.13 10.24 -5.41
N ARG A 21 -8.35 10.49 -5.85
CA ARG A 21 -9.55 10.23 -5.06
C ARG A 21 -9.99 8.77 -5.14
N LEU A 22 -10.73 8.28 -4.17
CA LEU A 22 -11.33 6.95 -4.23
C LEU A 22 -12.45 6.88 -5.29
N SER A 23 -12.55 5.74 -5.97
CA SER A 23 -13.73 5.38 -6.76
C SER A 23 -14.91 4.99 -5.86
N LEU A 24 -16.11 4.86 -6.42
CA LEU A 24 -17.26 4.34 -5.69
C LEU A 24 -16.98 2.92 -5.14
N THR A 25 -16.31 2.07 -5.92
CA THR A 25 -15.85 0.75 -5.46
C THR A 25 -14.84 0.90 -4.33
N GLY A 26 -13.90 1.87 -4.43
CA GLY A 26 -12.91 2.14 -3.38
C GLY A 26 -13.56 2.51 -2.05
N HIS A 27 -14.58 3.36 -2.04
CA HIS A 27 -15.32 3.67 -0.81
C HIS A 27 -15.97 2.43 -0.18
N LYS A 28 -16.55 1.54 -1.00
CA LYS A 28 -17.13 0.28 -0.51
C LYS A 28 -16.05 -0.66 0.04
N GLN A 29 -14.91 -0.80 -0.65
CA GLN A 29 -13.77 -1.58 -0.18
C GLN A 29 -13.29 -1.11 1.19
N ALA A 30 -13.07 0.20 1.35
CA ALA A 30 -12.60 0.79 2.61
C ALA A 30 -13.61 0.59 3.76
N TYR A 31 -14.91 0.69 3.47
CA TYR A 31 -15.96 0.42 4.45
C TYR A 31 -15.94 -1.05 4.91
N VAL A 32 -15.90 -1.99 3.96
CA VAL A 32 -15.84 -3.43 4.24
C VAL A 32 -14.55 -3.80 4.99
N ALA A 33 -13.41 -3.16 4.65
CA ALA A 33 -12.15 -3.32 5.38
C ALA A 33 -12.28 -2.88 6.85
N GLY A 34 -12.96 -1.77 7.10
CA GLY A 34 -13.22 -1.31 8.46
C GLY A 34 -14.12 -2.26 9.25
N GLU A 35 -15.19 -2.79 8.66
CA GLU A 35 -16.02 -3.81 9.31
C GLU A 35 -15.23 -5.08 9.65
N TYR A 36 -14.41 -5.55 8.70
CA TYR A 36 -13.55 -6.71 8.93
C TYR A 36 -12.53 -6.48 10.05
N LEU A 37 -11.87 -5.31 10.06
CA LEU A 37 -10.94 -4.94 11.13
C LEU A 37 -11.64 -4.88 12.49
N HIS A 38 -12.84 -4.28 12.56
CA HIS A 38 -13.63 -4.24 13.79
C HIS A 38 -13.99 -5.65 14.28
N ALA A 39 -14.46 -6.52 13.39
CA ALA A 39 -14.84 -7.89 13.73
C ALA A 39 -13.64 -8.77 14.13
N SER A 40 -12.48 -8.61 13.47
CA SER A 40 -11.32 -9.49 13.65
C SER A 40 -10.36 -9.03 14.76
N ALA A 41 -10.24 -7.72 14.99
CA ALA A 41 -9.35 -7.15 15.99
C ALA A 41 -10.08 -6.66 17.25
N GLY A 42 -11.40 -6.51 17.20
CA GLY A 42 -12.25 -5.99 18.29
C GLY A 42 -12.12 -4.49 18.48
N SER A 43 -10.91 -3.97 18.63
CA SER A 43 -10.64 -2.53 18.78
C SER A 43 -9.42 -2.12 17.97
N ILE A 44 -9.42 -0.88 17.48
CA ILE A 44 -8.28 -0.23 16.83
C ILE A 44 -7.90 0.99 17.64
N ASP A 45 -6.67 1.06 18.11
CA ASP A 45 -6.23 2.12 19.02
C ASP A 45 -5.85 3.40 18.24
N THR A 46 -5.19 3.27 17.10
CA THR A 46 -4.71 4.39 16.28
C THR A 46 -4.71 4.01 14.80
N ILE A 47 -4.90 5.00 13.93
CA ILE A 47 -4.80 4.86 12.48
C ILE A 47 -3.74 5.84 11.98
N TYR A 48 -2.81 5.35 11.18
CA TYR A 48 -1.84 6.15 10.43
C TYR A 48 -2.15 6.13 8.94
N SER A 49 -1.82 7.21 8.25
CA SER A 49 -2.01 7.34 6.80
C SER A 49 -0.88 8.14 6.17
N GLY A 50 -0.50 7.81 4.95
CA GLY A 50 0.26 8.71 4.10
C GLY A 50 -0.54 9.96 3.72
N THR A 51 0.12 10.95 3.09
CA THR A 51 -0.50 12.23 2.72
C THR A 51 -1.33 12.16 1.43
N ALA A 52 -1.16 11.13 0.59
CA ALA A 52 -1.93 10.97 -0.64
C ALA A 52 -3.43 10.93 -0.33
N ARG A 53 -4.24 11.53 -1.22
CA ARG A 53 -5.69 11.63 -1.01
C ARG A 53 -6.35 10.26 -0.86
N ARG A 54 -5.97 9.29 -1.72
CA ARG A 54 -6.46 7.90 -1.62
C ARG A 54 -6.11 7.22 -0.30
N HIS A 55 -4.94 7.55 0.31
CA HIS A 55 -4.59 7.03 1.64
C HIS A 55 -5.52 7.60 2.71
N ARG A 56 -5.66 8.93 2.73
CA ARG A 56 -6.49 9.63 3.72
C ARG A 56 -7.96 9.24 3.61
N GLU A 57 -8.53 9.23 2.40
CA GLU A 57 -9.93 8.84 2.21
C GLU A 57 -10.17 7.38 2.64
N THR A 58 -9.23 6.46 2.36
CA THR A 58 -9.32 5.08 2.86
C THR A 58 -9.30 5.04 4.39
N ALA A 59 -8.36 5.75 5.02
CA ALA A 59 -8.22 5.81 6.47
C ALA A 59 -9.45 6.45 7.14
N ASP A 60 -10.00 7.51 6.57
CA ASP A 60 -11.21 8.19 7.06
C ASP A 60 -12.44 7.27 7.05
N VAL A 61 -12.61 6.47 5.99
CA VAL A 61 -13.71 5.51 5.91
C VAL A 61 -13.52 4.40 6.95
N ILE A 62 -12.32 3.84 7.10
CA ILE A 62 -12.02 2.83 8.12
C ILE A 62 -12.27 3.40 9.52
N ALA A 63 -11.81 4.61 9.84
CA ALA A 63 -11.98 5.24 11.15
C ALA A 63 -13.44 5.36 11.58
N LYS A 64 -14.36 5.57 10.63
CA LYS A 64 -15.79 5.66 10.91
C LYS A 64 -16.42 4.33 11.33
N THR A 65 -15.83 3.20 10.95
CA THR A 65 -16.36 1.85 11.20
C THR A 65 -15.75 1.16 12.41
N VAL A 66 -14.49 1.46 12.76
CA VAL A 66 -13.79 0.87 13.92
C VAL A 66 -13.94 1.70 15.18
N ARG A 67 -13.64 1.14 16.33
CA ARG A 67 -13.66 1.82 17.64
C ARG A 67 -12.42 1.43 18.45
N THR A 68 -12.00 2.33 19.33
CA THR A 68 -11.02 2.06 20.39
C THR A 68 -11.64 1.22 21.50
N LYS A 69 -10.84 0.73 22.45
CA LYS A 69 -11.30 -0.06 23.60
C LYS A 69 -12.35 0.69 24.45
N ASP A 70 -12.26 2.02 24.53
CA ASP A 70 -13.21 2.89 25.25
C ASP A 70 -14.37 3.40 24.35
N GLY A 71 -14.56 2.81 23.17
CA GLY A 71 -15.68 3.07 22.27
C GLY A 71 -15.57 4.36 21.43
N LYS A 72 -14.42 5.05 21.47
CA LYS A 72 -14.20 6.27 20.67
C LYS A 72 -13.76 5.95 19.24
N VAL A 73 -13.86 6.96 18.38
CA VAL A 73 -13.22 6.91 17.05
C VAL A 73 -11.71 7.00 17.23
N PRO A 74 -10.91 6.10 16.63
CA PRO A 74 -9.45 6.18 16.70
C PRO A 74 -8.91 7.48 16.14
N GLN A 75 -7.82 7.96 16.72
CA GLN A 75 -7.10 9.11 16.16
C GLN A 75 -6.49 8.73 14.80
N LEU A 76 -6.67 9.59 13.82
CA LEU A 76 -6.00 9.51 12.52
C LEU A 76 -4.78 10.43 12.52
N LEU A 77 -3.60 9.85 12.31
CA LEU A 77 -2.31 10.53 12.23
C LEU A 77 -1.74 10.41 10.81
N ILE A 78 -1.16 11.50 10.34
CA ILE A 78 -0.57 11.57 9.00
C ILE A 78 0.96 11.51 9.11
N ASP A 79 1.57 10.62 8.32
CA ASP A 79 3.02 10.50 8.20
C ASP A 79 3.39 10.40 6.72
N GLU A 80 4.06 11.43 6.17
CA GLU A 80 4.47 11.49 4.77
C GLU A 80 5.45 10.37 4.38
N ARG A 81 6.19 9.82 5.34
CA ARG A 81 7.10 8.69 5.11
C ARG A 81 6.38 7.42 4.64
N LEU A 82 5.04 7.35 4.81
CA LEU A 82 4.20 6.25 4.33
C LEU A 82 3.77 6.39 2.86
N ASN A 83 4.15 7.49 2.20
CA ASN A 83 3.80 7.71 0.80
C ASN A 83 4.47 6.71 -0.13
N GLU A 84 3.78 6.42 -1.25
CA GLU A 84 4.34 5.68 -2.37
C GLU A 84 5.49 6.48 -3.01
N VAL A 85 6.36 5.79 -3.74
CA VAL A 85 7.33 6.43 -4.62
C VAL A 85 6.60 7.17 -5.75
N ASP A 86 7.22 8.24 -6.28
CA ASP A 86 6.71 8.93 -7.46
C ASP A 86 6.86 8.06 -8.72
N ALA A 87 5.87 7.19 -8.95
CA ALA A 87 5.85 6.31 -10.12
C ALA A 87 5.75 7.10 -11.44
N GLU A 88 5.07 8.24 -11.47
CA GLU A 88 4.94 9.08 -12.66
C GLU A 88 6.30 9.69 -13.03
N GLY A 89 7.01 10.24 -12.07
CA GLY A 89 8.38 10.71 -12.25
C GLY A 89 9.32 9.60 -12.71
N GLN A 90 9.21 8.40 -12.13
CA GLN A 90 9.97 7.23 -12.57
C GLN A 90 9.69 6.87 -14.04
N PHE A 91 8.42 6.79 -14.43
CA PHE A 91 8.04 6.49 -15.82
C PHE A 91 8.60 7.55 -16.77
N LYS A 92 8.41 8.83 -16.46
CA LYS A 92 8.87 9.95 -17.28
C LYS A 92 10.38 9.91 -17.53
N HIS A 93 11.18 9.57 -16.52
CA HIS A 93 12.64 9.59 -16.61
C HIS A 93 13.24 8.26 -17.07
N LEU A 94 12.70 7.12 -16.64
CA LEU A 94 13.32 5.82 -16.87
C LEU A 94 12.87 5.14 -18.16
N VAL A 95 11.61 5.31 -18.57
CA VAL A 95 11.10 4.68 -19.81
C VAL A 95 11.90 5.11 -21.05
N PRO A 96 12.21 6.40 -21.29
CA PRO A 96 13.00 6.82 -22.44
C PRO A 96 14.42 6.25 -22.46
N ILE A 97 15.00 6.00 -21.28
CA ILE A 97 16.35 5.46 -21.15
C ILE A 97 16.34 3.95 -21.41
N LEU A 98 15.43 3.24 -20.78
CA LEU A 98 15.28 1.80 -20.94
C LEU A 98 14.90 1.41 -22.37
N SER A 99 14.10 2.24 -23.05
CA SER A 99 13.70 2.03 -24.44
C SER A 99 14.85 2.09 -25.44
N LYS A 100 16.01 2.62 -25.06
CA LYS A 100 17.20 2.60 -25.93
C LYS A 100 17.79 1.20 -26.10
N THR A 101 17.63 0.35 -25.09
CA THR A 101 18.13 -1.03 -25.08
C THR A 101 17.00 -2.05 -25.20
N ASP A 102 15.77 -1.68 -24.83
CA ASP A 102 14.55 -2.49 -24.93
C ASP A 102 13.56 -1.78 -25.88
N THR A 103 13.67 -2.08 -27.17
CA THR A 103 12.81 -1.45 -28.21
C THR A 103 11.32 -1.79 -28.05
N ALA A 104 11.00 -2.93 -27.42
CA ALA A 104 9.62 -3.30 -27.16
C ALA A 104 9.01 -2.47 -26.02
N LEU A 105 9.83 -1.89 -25.13
CA LEU A 105 9.35 -1.10 -24.01
C LEU A 105 8.70 0.21 -24.45
N ALA A 106 9.17 0.85 -25.53
CA ALA A 106 8.58 2.08 -26.05
C ALA A 106 7.13 1.86 -26.51
N ALA A 107 6.90 0.82 -27.30
CA ALA A 107 5.56 0.45 -27.77
C ALA A 107 4.66 0.06 -26.58
N LEU A 108 5.20 -0.71 -25.65
CA LEU A 108 4.49 -1.13 -24.45
C LEU A 108 4.11 0.07 -23.55
N ALA A 109 4.96 1.10 -23.46
CA ALA A 109 4.69 2.31 -22.68
C ALA A 109 3.57 3.17 -23.30
N GLU A 110 3.47 3.23 -24.64
CA GLU A 110 2.33 3.89 -25.30
C GLU A 110 1.03 3.15 -25.02
N GLU A 111 1.03 1.82 -25.13
CA GLU A 111 -0.13 0.99 -24.82
C GLU A 111 -0.53 1.10 -23.34
N ALA A 112 0.43 1.27 -22.44
CA ALA A 112 0.23 1.38 -21.00
C ALA A 112 -0.61 2.60 -20.58
N LYS A 113 -0.75 3.61 -21.44
CA LYS A 113 -1.61 4.77 -21.19
C LYS A 113 -3.09 4.40 -21.08
N THR A 114 -3.51 3.33 -21.74
CA THR A 114 -4.91 2.89 -21.79
C THR A 114 -5.11 1.45 -21.33
N VAL A 115 -4.07 0.61 -21.40
CA VAL A 115 -4.16 -0.82 -21.09
C VAL A 115 -3.45 -1.14 -19.77
N SER A 116 -4.23 -1.48 -18.76
CA SER A 116 -3.73 -1.77 -17.41
C SER A 116 -2.66 -2.89 -17.38
N ARG A 117 -2.83 -3.95 -18.18
CA ARG A 117 -1.85 -5.05 -18.25
C ARG A 117 -0.50 -4.59 -18.79
N SER A 118 -0.50 -3.70 -19.78
CA SER A 118 0.72 -3.14 -20.37
C SER A 118 1.41 -2.19 -19.41
N TYR A 119 0.64 -1.41 -18.64
CA TYR A 119 1.17 -0.60 -17.54
C TYR A 119 1.90 -1.47 -16.50
N GLN A 120 1.35 -2.62 -16.08
CA GLN A 120 2.01 -3.52 -15.14
C GLN A 120 3.35 -4.03 -15.67
N LYS A 121 3.42 -4.38 -16.95
CA LYS A 121 4.67 -4.84 -17.58
C LYS A 121 5.74 -3.74 -17.64
N VAL A 122 5.34 -2.50 -17.92
CA VAL A 122 6.26 -1.33 -17.87
C VAL A 122 6.72 -1.11 -16.45
N LEU A 123 5.79 -1.11 -15.50
CA LEU A 123 6.09 -0.92 -14.08
C LEU A 123 7.09 -1.95 -13.54
N ALA A 124 6.95 -3.22 -13.93
CA ALA A 124 7.91 -4.27 -13.57
C ALA A 124 9.34 -3.94 -13.99
N ARG A 125 9.51 -3.49 -15.24
CA ARG A 125 10.83 -3.14 -15.78
C ARG A 125 11.40 -1.88 -15.14
N VAL A 126 10.57 -0.86 -14.98
CA VAL A 126 10.94 0.40 -14.32
C VAL A 126 11.33 0.15 -12.86
N PHE A 127 10.51 -0.61 -12.12
CA PHE A 127 10.77 -0.90 -10.70
C PHE A 127 12.08 -1.68 -10.51
N THR A 128 12.31 -2.72 -11.31
CA THR A 128 13.54 -3.53 -11.22
C THR A 128 14.78 -2.68 -11.53
N HIS A 129 14.70 -1.84 -12.56
CA HIS A 129 15.80 -0.96 -12.90
C HIS A 129 16.05 0.12 -11.84
N TRP A 130 14.97 0.72 -11.30
CA TRP A 130 15.05 1.72 -10.24
C TRP A 130 15.77 1.22 -8.99
N GLN A 131 15.59 -0.05 -8.63
CA GLN A 131 16.29 -0.63 -7.49
C GLN A 131 17.81 -0.61 -7.60
N ASP A 132 18.34 -0.56 -8.81
CA ASP A 132 19.78 -0.59 -9.11
C ASP A 132 20.37 0.78 -9.43
N LEU A 133 19.56 1.85 -9.46
CA LEU A 133 20.04 3.19 -9.78
C LEU A 133 20.91 3.76 -8.66
N PRO A 134 21.90 4.62 -9.01
CA PRO A 134 22.63 5.43 -8.04
C PRO A 134 21.69 6.32 -7.22
N ALA A 135 22.12 6.69 -6.02
CA ALA A 135 21.30 7.46 -5.06
C ALA A 135 20.91 8.86 -5.54
N ASP A 136 21.66 9.46 -6.45
CA ASP A 136 21.50 10.83 -6.97
C ASP A 136 20.96 10.87 -8.41
N TYR A 137 20.44 9.76 -8.90
CA TYR A 137 20.01 9.65 -10.29
C TYR A 137 18.77 10.50 -10.60
N ALA A 138 18.92 11.46 -11.52
CA ALA A 138 17.83 12.25 -12.13
C ALA A 138 16.85 12.89 -11.13
N HIS A 139 17.27 13.21 -9.91
CA HIS A 139 16.43 13.74 -8.82
C HIS A 139 15.28 12.80 -8.40
N LEU A 140 15.33 11.54 -8.80
CA LEU A 140 14.38 10.53 -8.34
C LEU A 140 14.76 10.07 -6.92
N GLU A 141 13.76 9.83 -6.09
CA GLU A 141 13.98 9.15 -4.81
C GLU A 141 14.61 7.79 -5.07
N SER A 142 15.80 7.52 -4.51
CA SER A 142 16.48 6.23 -4.69
C SER A 142 15.78 5.12 -3.92
N TRP A 143 15.93 3.87 -4.38
CA TRP A 143 15.43 2.70 -3.63
C TRP A 143 15.90 2.67 -2.17
N PRO A 144 17.21 2.86 -1.86
CA PRO A 144 17.64 2.89 -0.46
C PRO A 144 16.93 3.96 0.37
N THR A 145 16.74 5.17 -0.18
CA THR A 145 16.05 6.28 0.51
C THR A 145 14.59 5.95 0.77
N PHE A 146 13.86 5.51 -0.26
CA PHE A 146 12.48 5.06 -0.15
C PHE A 146 12.32 3.96 0.89
N SER A 147 13.11 2.91 0.76
CA SER A 147 13.08 1.76 1.63
C SER A 147 13.37 2.13 3.10
N ALA A 148 14.38 2.98 3.33
CA ALA A 148 14.76 3.43 4.66
C ALA A 148 13.66 4.30 5.30
N ARG A 149 13.06 5.27 4.56
CA ARG A 149 12.02 6.14 5.14
C ARG A 149 10.76 5.37 5.50
N VAL A 150 10.31 4.47 4.62
CA VAL A 150 9.10 3.68 4.86
C VAL A 150 9.30 2.73 6.05
N TYR A 151 10.42 2.00 6.08
CA TYR A 151 10.68 1.05 7.16
C TYR A 151 10.94 1.75 8.49
N SER A 152 11.58 2.93 8.48
CA SER A 152 11.75 3.78 9.68
C SER A 152 10.40 4.24 10.23
N ALA A 153 9.47 4.70 9.37
CA ALA A 153 8.12 5.07 9.80
C ALA A 153 7.42 3.92 10.53
N ILE A 154 7.47 2.72 9.97
CA ILE A 154 6.84 1.54 10.59
C ILE A 154 7.48 1.19 11.94
N LYS A 155 8.80 1.29 12.08
CA LYS A 155 9.46 1.07 13.37
C LYS A 155 9.05 2.11 14.42
N ASP A 156 8.96 3.37 14.03
CA ASP A 156 8.55 4.44 14.95
C ASP A 156 7.09 4.28 15.37
N ILE A 157 6.20 3.93 14.42
CA ILE A 157 4.79 3.61 14.71
C ILE A 157 4.68 2.43 15.68
N ALA A 158 5.45 1.36 15.45
CA ALA A 158 5.46 0.19 16.33
C ALA A 158 5.93 0.52 17.75
N ARG A 159 6.97 1.37 17.88
CA ARG A 159 7.46 1.83 19.19
C ARG A 159 6.45 2.72 19.91
N ALA A 160 5.81 3.66 19.17
CA ALA A 160 4.81 4.57 19.72
C ALA A 160 3.52 3.85 20.15
N ALA A 161 3.15 2.78 19.46
CA ALA A 161 1.92 2.02 19.72
C ALA A 161 1.89 1.35 21.12
N GLY A 162 3.04 0.99 21.66
CA GLY A 162 3.10 0.31 22.97
C GLY A 162 2.70 -1.17 22.89
N SER A 163 2.40 -1.75 24.07
CA SER A 163 2.08 -3.18 24.20
C SER A 163 0.57 -3.45 24.18
N GLY A 164 0.15 -4.51 23.49
CA GLY A 164 -1.26 -4.95 23.47
C GLY A 164 -2.16 -4.05 22.65
N THR A 165 -1.62 -3.35 21.67
CA THR A 165 -2.33 -2.41 20.78
C THR A 165 -2.55 -2.97 19.38
N ASN A 166 -3.60 -2.45 18.73
CA ASN A 166 -3.93 -2.69 17.34
C ASN A 166 -3.86 -1.36 16.58
N THR A 167 -2.92 -1.24 15.66
CA THR A 167 -2.71 -0.04 14.87
C THR A 167 -2.93 -0.32 13.39
N VAL A 168 -3.74 0.51 12.73
CA VAL A 168 -3.93 0.46 11.27
C VAL A 168 -2.97 1.44 10.61
N VAL A 169 -2.33 1.03 9.52
CA VAL A 169 -1.47 1.89 8.70
C VAL A 169 -1.93 1.79 7.25
N VAL A 170 -2.51 2.87 6.74
CA VAL A 170 -2.96 2.96 5.35
C VAL A 170 -1.85 3.53 4.48
N SER A 171 -1.45 2.78 3.47
CA SER A 171 -0.36 3.14 2.56
C SER A 171 -0.57 2.53 1.17
N SER A 172 0.47 2.51 0.36
CA SER A 172 0.46 1.97 -1.01
C SER A 172 1.18 0.62 -1.11
N GLY A 173 1.02 -0.01 -2.27
CA GLY A 173 1.56 -1.33 -2.54
C GLY A 173 3.09 -1.41 -2.40
N GLY A 174 3.83 -0.45 -2.98
CA GLY A 174 5.29 -0.43 -2.90
C GLY A 174 5.79 -0.27 -1.47
N SER A 175 5.15 0.60 -0.68
CA SER A 175 5.48 0.78 0.74
C SER A 175 5.23 -0.49 1.55
N ILE A 176 4.06 -1.15 1.38
CA ILE A 176 3.73 -2.39 2.11
C ILE A 176 4.66 -3.54 1.70
N ALA A 177 4.94 -3.67 0.40
CA ALA A 177 5.88 -4.68 -0.11
C ALA A 177 7.28 -4.50 0.48
N THR A 178 7.76 -3.25 0.56
CA THR A 178 9.05 -2.90 1.16
C THR A 178 9.11 -3.27 2.63
N VAL A 179 8.10 -2.93 3.41
CA VAL A 179 8.02 -3.31 4.83
C VAL A 179 8.01 -4.82 4.99
N THR A 180 7.20 -5.51 4.18
CA THR A 180 7.12 -6.97 4.21
C THR A 180 8.45 -7.61 3.87
N GLN A 181 9.13 -7.11 2.83
CA GLN A 181 10.46 -7.56 2.41
C GLN A 181 11.47 -7.47 3.56
N HIS A 182 11.49 -6.34 4.31
CA HIS A 182 12.36 -6.18 5.48
C HIS A 182 12.00 -7.13 6.62
N VAL A 183 10.71 -7.25 6.95
CA VAL A 183 10.25 -8.10 8.08
C VAL A 183 10.57 -9.58 7.85
N VAL A 184 10.48 -10.07 6.62
CA VAL A 184 10.78 -11.48 6.29
C VAL A 184 12.23 -11.71 5.85
N GLY A 185 13.06 -10.66 5.79
CA GLY A 185 14.49 -10.77 5.48
C GLY A 185 14.79 -11.12 4.01
N LEU A 186 13.93 -10.74 3.06
CA LEU A 186 14.20 -10.96 1.64
C LEU A 186 15.21 -9.92 1.09
N PRO A 187 15.96 -10.27 0.04
CA PRO A 187 16.78 -9.31 -0.70
C PRO A 187 15.89 -8.24 -1.36
N LYS A 188 16.47 -7.11 -1.78
CA LYS A 188 15.71 -6.01 -2.42
C LYS A 188 14.87 -6.46 -3.61
N SER A 189 15.36 -7.43 -4.39
CA SER A 189 14.64 -8.00 -5.53
C SER A 189 13.33 -8.72 -5.15
N GLY A 190 13.17 -9.10 -3.89
CA GLY A 190 11.93 -9.70 -3.38
C GLY A 190 10.79 -8.70 -3.18
N ALA A 191 11.04 -7.39 -3.23
CA ALA A 191 9.99 -6.40 -3.04
C ALA A 191 9.00 -6.35 -4.21
N TYR A 192 9.46 -6.45 -5.47
CA TYR A 192 8.56 -6.37 -6.62
C TYR A 192 7.52 -7.50 -6.70
N PRO A 193 7.86 -8.78 -6.54
CA PRO A 193 6.86 -9.86 -6.50
C PRO A 193 5.81 -9.68 -5.39
N LEU A 194 6.21 -9.14 -4.23
CA LEU A 194 5.26 -8.81 -3.17
C LEU A 194 4.33 -7.65 -3.59
N PHE A 195 4.90 -6.59 -4.20
CA PHE A 195 4.14 -5.45 -4.69
C PHE A 195 3.09 -5.84 -5.73
N GLU A 196 3.49 -6.67 -6.71
CA GLU A 196 2.62 -7.09 -7.81
C GLU A 196 1.39 -7.86 -7.34
N ALA A 197 1.51 -8.63 -6.25
CA ALA A 197 0.44 -9.44 -5.69
C ALA A 197 -0.61 -8.65 -4.90
N LEU A 198 -0.28 -7.44 -4.43
CA LEU A 198 -1.15 -6.70 -3.49
C LEU A 198 -2.46 -6.24 -4.14
N ILE A 199 -3.56 -6.49 -3.46
CA ILE A 199 -4.93 -6.12 -3.83
C ILE A 199 -5.32 -4.81 -3.14
N ASN A 200 -6.17 -3.98 -3.75
CA ASN A 200 -6.73 -2.80 -3.08
C ASN A 200 -7.48 -3.20 -1.81
N CYS A 201 -7.28 -2.46 -0.73
CA CYS A 201 -7.76 -2.77 0.62
C CYS A 201 -7.28 -4.11 1.21
N SER A 202 -6.33 -4.82 0.58
CA SER A 202 -5.76 -5.99 1.25
C SER A 202 -5.04 -5.60 2.53
N ILE A 203 -5.02 -6.52 3.48
CA ILE A 203 -4.46 -6.32 4.81
C ILE A 203 -3.25 -7.24 4.99
N THR A 204 -2.10 -6.65 5.29
CA THR A 204 -0.90 -7.37 5.71
C THR A 204 -0.75 -7.18 7.20
N ARG A 205 -0.70 -8.28 7.97
CA ARG A 205 -0.65 -8.25 9.43
C ARG A 205 0.77 -8.53 9.93
N ILE A 206 1.30 -7.60 10.72
CA ILE A 206 2.61 -7.72 11.36
C ILE A 206 2.41 -7.72 12.87
N LEU A 207 2.91 -8.75 13.54
CA LEU A 207 3.00 -8.80 14.99
C LEU A 207 4.30 -8.14 15.43
N HIS A 208 4.25 -7.35 16.53
CA HIS A 208 5.45 -6.71 17.02
C HIS A 208 5.55 -6.68 18.56
N SER A 209 6.79 -6.57 19.02
CA SER A 209 7.14 -6.34 20.43
C SER A 209 8.47 -5.58 20.46
N GLY A 210 8.40 -4.27 20.73
CA GLY A 210 9.53 -3.38 20.49
C GLY A 210 9.97 -3.41 19.04
N ASP A 211 11.25 -3.57 18.79
CA ASP A 211 11.83 -3.62 17.44
C ASP A 211 11.67 -4.99 16.74
N ARG A 212 11.22 -6.01 17.46
CA ARG A 212 10.99 -7.33 16.87
C ARG A 212 9.66 -7.34 16.12
N MET A 213 9.71 -7.66 14.85
CA MET A 213 8.54 -7.78 13.97
C MET A 213 8.49 -9.17 13.34
N SER A 214 7.28 -9.67 13.11
CA SER A 214 7.04 -10.96 12.45
C SER A 214 5.81 -10.85 11.56
N LEU A 215 5.90 -11.36 10.34
CA LEU A 215 4.76 -11.44 9.43
C LEU A 215 3.77 -12.50 9.91
N SER A 216 2.51 -12.12 10.10
CA SER A 216 1.42 -13.03 10.48
C SER A 216 0.59 -13.44 9.27
N SER A 217 0.23 -12.47 8.41
CA SER A 217 -0.43 -12.72 7.13
C SER A 217 -0.02 -11.66 6.12
N PHE A 218 -0.03 -12.03 4.84
CA PHE A 218 0.30 -11.12 3.75
C PHE A 218 -0.86 -11.05 2.77
N ASN A 219 -1.24 -9.82 2.37
CA ASN A 219 -2.19 -9.57 1.30
C ASN A 219 -3.55 -10.28 1.52
N ASP A 220 -4.06 -10.29 2.75
CA ASP A 220 -5.38 -10.88 3.03
C ASP A 220 -6.47 -9.97 2.46
N TYR A 221 -7.18 -10.48 1.48
CA TYR A 221 -8.35 -9.86 0.84
C TYR A 221 -9.56 -10.82 0.78
N SER A 222 -9.47 -11.95 1.46
CA SER A 222 -10.52 -12.98 1.51
C SER A 222 -11.88 -12.41 1.94
N TYR A 223 -11.86 -11.45 2.85
CA TYR A 223 -13.04 -10.76 3.35
C TYR A 223 -13.74 -9.90 2.28
N LEU A 224 -12.99 -9.31 1.34
CA LEU A 224 -13.58 -8.55 0.21
C LEU A 224 -14.38 -9.46 -0.71
N HIS A 225 -13.87 -10.67 -0.96
CA HIS A 225 -14.58 -11.66 -1.74
C HIS A 225 -15.82 -12.16 -1.01
N SER A 226 -15.67 -12.60 0.24
CA SER A 226 -16.77 -13.19 1.02
C SER A 226 -17.90 -12.19 1.28
N LEU A 227 -17.57 -10.98 1.75
CA LEU A 227 -18.57 -9.95 2.06
C LEU A 227 -19.18 -9.33 0.78
N GLY A 228 -18.42 -9.24 -0.31
CA GLY A 228 -18.95 -8.81 -1.61
C GLY A 228 -20.01 -9.78 -2.14
N GLN A 229 -19.78 -11.08 -2.04
CA GLN A 229 -20.76 -12.11 -2.41
C GLN A 229 -22.03 -12.02 -1.55
N MET A 230 -21.90 -11.83 -0.23
CA MET A 230 -23.04 -11.65 0.68
C MET A 230 -23.86 -10.39 0.41
N ARG A 231 -23.25 -9.38 -0.23
CA ARG A 231 -23.86 -8.10 -0.60
C ARG A 231 -24.27 -8.05 -2.08
N ASN A 232 -25.11 -8.99 -2.50
CA ASN A 232 -25.67 -9.05 -3.86
C ASN A 232 -24.64 -9.33 -4.97
N GLY A 233 -23.54 -10.03 -4.68
CA GLY A 233 -22.53 -10.40 -5.67
C GLY A 233 -21.62 -9.25 -6.11
N GLU A 234 -21.41 -8.23 -5.26
CA GLU A 234 -20.53 -7.12 -5.58
C GLU A 234 -19.08 -7.57 -5.77
N GLN A 235 -18.48 -7.15 -6.88
CA GLN A 235 -17.08 -7.43 -7.18
C GLN A 235 -16.19 -6.40 -6.48
N LEU A 236 -15.70 -6.73 -5.28
CA LEU A 236 -14.87 -5.85 -4.48
C LEU A 236 -13.36 -6.12 -4.60
N VAL A 237 -12.96 -7.19 -5.28
CA VAL A 237 -11.53 -7.48 -5.49
C VAL A 237 -11.04 -6.74 -6.72
N THR A 238 -10.10 -5.81 -6.53
CA THR A 238 -9.49 -5.04 -7.62
C THR A 238 -7.98 -4.92 -7.41
N PHE A 239 -7.23 -4.90 -8.52
CA PHE A 239 -5.77 -4.76 -8.50
C PHE A 239 -5.32 -3.29 -8.60
N ARG A 240 -6.25 -2.41 -8.92
CA ARG A 240 -6.05 -0.96 -9.08
C ARG A 240 -7.32 -0.20 -8.73
#